data_33741ea064a52cac7710ed6a3d9cf994
#
_entry.id   33741ea064a52cac7710ed6a3d9cf994
#
_cell.length_a   1.000
_cell.length_b   1.000
_cell.length_c   1.000
_cell.angle_alpha   90.00
_cell.angle_beta   90.00
_cell.angle_gamma   90.00
#
_symmetry.space_group_name_H-M   'P 1'
#
loop_
_entity.id
_entity.type
_entity.pdbx_description
1 polymer ?
#
loop_
_entity_poly.entity_id
_entity_poly.type
_entity_poly.pdbx_seq_one_letter_code
_entity_poly.pdbx_strand_id
1 'polypeptide(L)'
;MKLQNKTIIITGGSKGLGVSMAEECAREGARVVITARSLGELQTVADKIRAAGGRVEPMQADMARPEELEALITKTLEVFGSIDGLINNAGINYVKPFLEIDPREWQRVLDVDLNGAFRLTQLCARQMHRAGHGGSIVQIASVHTHASLAGAAPYDAAKCGVVGFSKAAAVELAAYGIRVNILSPGLCETEIWKDIVAAAPSEKECLDYWKANIPGQRLITPLEVAKCCVFLLSNDSSCITGANIFADLGMTSLLISREPYASKNINASEA
;
A
#
# COMPACT_ATOMS: atom_id res chain seq x y z
N MET A 1 -7.21 -7.57 -19.89
CA MET A 1 -6.97 -6.39 -19.02
C MET A 1 -8.01 -6.35 -17.93
N LYS A 2 -7.59 -6.49 -16.69
CA LYS A 2 -8.49 -6.64 -15.51
C LYS A 2 -9.13 -5.33 -15.06
N LEU A 3 -8.53 -4.18 -15.42
CA LEU A 3 -8.95 -2.84 -14.99
C LEU A 3 -9.34 -1.93 -16.18
N GLN A 4 -9.75 -2.53 -17.29
CA GLN A 4 -10.06 -1.81 -18.53
C GLN A 4 -11.01 -0.63 -18.30
N ASN A 5 -10.56 0.58 -18.64
CA ASN A 5 -11.27 1.85 -18.50
C ASN A 5 -11.69 2.25 -17.06
N LYS A 6 -11.26 1.54 -16.02
CA LYS A 6 -11.48 1.95 -14.63
C LYS A 6 -10.55 3.10 -14.25
N THR A 7 -11.06 4.10 -13.56
CA THR A 7 -10.26 5.21 -13.02
C THR A 7 -9.80 4.87 -11.61
N ILE A 8 -8.49 4.78 -11.41
CA ILE A 8 -7.86 4.36 -10.16
C ILE A 8 -6.97 5.49 -9.64
N ILE A 9 -7.23 5.93 -8.40
CA ILE A 9 -6.36 6.88 -7.69
C ILE A 9 -5.33 6.08 -6.87
N ILE A 10 -4.06 6.47 -6.95
CA ILE A 10 -2.95 5.84 -6.22
C ILE A 10 -2.17 6.92 -5.47
N THR A 11 -2.20 6.86 -4.14
CA THR A 11 -1.44 7.80 -3.31
C THR A 11 -0.01 7.31 -3.08
N GLY A 12 0.95 8.24 -2.91
CA GLY A 12 2.36 7.90 -2.83
C GLY A 12 2.91 7.35 -4.16
N GLY A 13 2.36 7.80 -5.30
CA GLY A 13 2.67 7.29 -6.63
C GLY A 13 4.00 7.76 -7.23
N SER A 14 4.84 8.47 -6.46
CA SER A 14 6.11 8.99 -6.97
C SER A 14 7.32 8.08 -6.71
N LYS A 15 7.23 7.12 -5.77
CA LYS A 15 8.34 6.24 -5.36
C LYS A 15 7.86 4.85 -4.94
N GLY A 16 8.81 3.92 -4.89
CA GLY A 16 8.65 2.60 -4.28
C GLY A 16 7.46 1.79 -4.81
N LEU A 17 6.64 1.26 -3.91
CA LEU A 17 5.48 0.44 -4.25
C LEU A 17 4.47 1.18 -5.12
N GLY A 18 4.26 2.49 -4.86
CA GLY A 18 3.29 3.30 -5.59
C GLY A 18 3.57 3.40 -7.09
N VAL A 19 4.85 3.44 -7.48
CA VAL A 19 5.26 3.42 -8.90
C VAL A 19 4.86 2.10 -9.56
N SER A 20 5.22 0.97 -8.95
CA SER A 20 4.87 -0.36 -9.49
C SER A 20 3.35 -0.57 -9.55
N MET A 21 2.61 -0.07 -8.56
CA MET A 21 1.13 -0.13 -8.57
C MET A 21 0.57 0.68 -9.73
N ALA A 22 1.12 1.88 -10.00
CA ALA A 22 0.67 2.73 -11.09
C ALA A 22 0.96 2.11 -12.47
N GLU A 23 2.18 1.59 -12.66
CA GLU A 23 2.59 0.91 -13.88
C GLU A 23 1.73 -0.34 -14.15
N GLU A 24 1.51 -1.18 -13.11
CA GLU A 24 0.74 -2.40 -13.28
C GLU A 24 -0.76 -2.12 -13.49
N CYS A 25 -1.36 -1.15 -12.79
CA CYS A 25 -2.74 -0.73 -13.05
C CYS A 25 -2.92 -0.19 -14.48
N ALA A 26 -1.96 0.64 -14.95
CA ALA A 26 -2.00 1.15 -16.31
C ALA A 26 -1.85 0.03 -17.37
N ARG A 27 -0.95 -0.94 -17.13
CA ARG A 27 -0.76 -2.13 -17.97
C ARG A 27 -2.04 -2.97 -18.07
N GLU A 28 -2.82 -3.01 -17.00
CA GLU A 28 -4.13 -3.68 -16.93
C GLU A 28 -5.28 -2.81 -17.45
N GLY A 29 -4.98 -1.70 -18.13
CA GLY A 29 -5.95 -0.88 -18.85
C GLY A 29 -6.65 0.20 -18.02
N ALA A 30 -6.18 0.47 -16.80
CA ALA A 30 -6.73 1.55 -15.98
C ALA A 30 -6.35 2.95 -16.52
N ARG A 31 -7.21 3.93 -16.23
CA ARG A 31 -6.88 5.35 -16.21
C ARG A 31 -6.38 5.66 -14.81
N VAL A 32 -5.11 6.00 -14.67
CA VAL A 32 -4.46 6.12 -13.37
C VAL A 32 -4.30 7.58 -12.97
N VAL A 33 -4.66 7.93 -11.75
CA VAL A 33 -4.25 9.18 -11.11
C VAL A 33 -3.19 8.83 -10.08
N ILE A 34 -2.00 9.40 -10.22
CA ILE A 34 -0.93 9.28 -9.23
C ILE A 34 -0.81 10.57 -8.44
N THR A 35 -0.72 10.46 -7.11
CA THR A 35 -0.58 11.64 -6.26
C THR A 35 0.53 11.50 -5.23
N ALA A 36 1.26 12.59 -5.00
CA ALA A 36 2.29 12.77 -3.99
C ALA A 36 2.57 14.28 -3.83
N ARG A 37 3.46 14.64 -2.89
CA ARG A 37 3.84 16.04 -2.64
C ARG A 37 4.73 16.65 -3.73
N SER A 38 5.53 15.84 -4.43
CA SER A 38 6.47 16.29 -5.46
C SER A 38 5.88 16.08 -6.85
N LEU A 39 5.44 17.18 -7.49
CA LEU A 39 4.90 17.11 -8.85
C LEU A 39 5.95 16.67 -9.87
N GLY A 40 7.22 17.09 -9.71
CA GLY A 40 8.30 16.71 -10.63
C GLY A 40 8.60 15.21 -10.63
N GLU A 41 8.59 14.58 -9.43
CA GLU A 41 8.74 13.13 -9.34
C GLU A 41 7.54 12.39 -9.97
N LEU A 42 6.32 12.87 -9.72
CA LEU A 42 5.11 12.32 -10.34
C LEU A 42 5.15 12.43 -11.86
N GLN A 43 5.62 13.56 -12.39
CA GLN A 43 5.76 13.75 -13.85
C GLN A 43 6.71 12.72 -14.45
N THR A 44 7.85 12.47 -13.81
CA THR A 44 8.81 11.44 -14.25
C THR A 44 8.16 10.05 -14.35
N VAL A 45 7.34 9.69 -13.37
CA VAL A 45 6.59 8.42 -13.38
C VAL A 45 5.53 8.42 -14.48
N ALA A 46 4.78 9.53 -14.61
CA ALA A 46 3.75 9.66 -15.61
C ALA A 46 4.30 9.51 -17.03
N ASP A 47 5.45 10.13 -17.33
CA ASP A 47 6.09 10.06 -18.65
C ASP A 47 6.50 8.63 -19.00
N LYS A 48 7.01 7.86 -18.04
CA LYS A 48 7.30 6.42 -18.24
C LYS A 48 6.05 5.61 -18.56
N ILE A 49 4.96 5.82 -17.80
CA ILE A 49 3.69 5.12 -18.02
C ILE A 49 3.10 5.48 -19.38
N ARG A 50 3.14 6.76 -19.77
CA ARG A 50 2.68 7.23 -21.09
C ARG A 50 3.50 6.67 -22.23
N ALA A 51 4.83 6.62 -22.09
CA ALA A 51 5.73 6.01 -23.05
C ALA A 51 5.45 4.52 -23.28
N ALA A 52 4.94 3.81 -22.24
CA ALA A 52 4.48 2.43 -22.34
C ALA A 52 3.03 2.29 -22.86
N GLY A 53 2.39 3.39 -23.30
CA GLY A 53 1.02 3.40 -23.82
C GLY A 53 -0.08 3.47 -22.74
N GLY A 54 0.28 3.68 -21.46
CA GLY A 54 -0.67 3.82 -20.37
C GLY A 54 -1.31 5.20 -20.30
N ARG A 55 -2.45 5.28 -19.61
CA ARG A 55 -3.17 6.54 -19.35
C ARG A 55 -2.96 6.95 -17.90
N VAL A 56 -2.26 8.03 -17.66
CA VAL A 56 -1.93 8.51 -16.32
C VAL A 56 -1.98 10.03 -16.22
N GLU A 57 -2.49 10.52 -15.08
CA GLU A 57 -2.50 11.93 -14.72
C GLU A 57 -1.80 12.14 -13.38
N PRO A 58 -0.70 12.91 -13.34
CA PRO A 58 -0.01 13.28 -12.10
C PRO A 58 -0.72 14.47 -11.45
N MET A 59 -1.09 14.34 -10.18
CA MET A 59 -1.76 15.39 -9.41
C MET A 59 -1.07 15.56 -8.07
N GLN A 60 -0.58 16.77 -7.78
CA GLN A 60 0.05 17.07 -6.48
C GLN A 60 -1.01 17.12 -5.38
N ALA A 61 -0.78 16.39 -4.26
CA ALA A 61 -1.51 16.55 -3.02
C ALA A 61 -0.71 16.03 -1.83
N ASP A 62 -0.89 16.68 -0.67
CA ASP A 62 -0.41 16.23 0.63
C ASP A 62 -1.55 15.53 1.39
N MET A 63 -1.31 14.29 1.82
CA MET A 63 -2.30 13.49 2.57
C MET A 63 -2.74 14.14 3.88
N ALA A 64 -1.89 14.99 4.48
CA ALA A 64 -2.20 15.72 5.71
C ALA A 64 -3.08 16.98 5.47
N ARG A 65 -3.42 17.31 4.22
CA ARG A 65 -4.18 18.50 3.86
C ARG A 65 -5.54 18.15 3.27
N PRO A 66 -6.63 18.23 4.05
CA PRO A 66 -7.98 17.86 3.60
C PRO A 66 -8.42 18.58 2.32
N GLU A 67 -8.10 19.87 2.20
CA GLU A 67 -8.45 20.69 1.04
C GLU A 67 -7.76 20.24 -0.26
N GLU A 68 -6.53 19.74 -0.16
CA GLU A 68 -5.82 19.20 -1.32
C GLU A 68 -6.41 17.85 -1.76
N LEU A 69 -6.91 17.04 -0.82
CA LEU A 69 -7.61 15.79 -1.14
C LEU A 69 -8.96 16.04 -1.82
N GLU A 70 -9.70 17.08 -1.40
CA GLU A 70 -10.94 17.48 -2.08
C GLU A 70 -10.69 17.98 -3.50
N ALA A 71 -9.62 18.78 -3.69
CA ALA A 71 -9.20 19.25 -5.01
C ALA A 71 -8.76 18.07 -5.90
N LEU A 72 -8.07 17.07 -5.35
CA LEU A 72 -7.67 15.84 -6.06
C LEU A 72 -8.90 15.11 -6.63
N ILE A 73 -9.96 14.93 -5.83
CA ILE A 73 -11.20 14.31 -6.27
C ILE A 73 -11.85 15.11 -7.39
N THR A 74 -11.98 16.42 -7.22
CA THR A 74 -12.60 17.31 -8.21
C THR A 74 -11.86 17.21 -9.55
N LYS A 75 -10.54 17.35 -9.55
CA LYS A 75 -9.70 17.25 -10.75
C LYS A 75 -9.77 15.87 -11.39
N THR A 76 -9.81 14.80 -10.59
CA THR A 76 -9.96 13.44 -11.12
C THR A 76 -11.27 13.29 -11.91
N LEU A 77 -12.36 13.83 -11.38
CA LEU A 77 -13.65 13.79 -12.07
C LEU A 77 -13.68 14.67 -13.32
N GLU A 78 -13.03 15.84 -13.31
CA GLU A 78 -12.89 16.70 -14.47
C GLU A 78 -12.13 16.00 -15.62
N VAL A 79 -11.05 15.27 -15.30
CA VAL A 79 -10.20 14.61 -16.32
C VAL A 79 -10.78 13.30 -16.81
N PHE A 80 -11.32 12.47 -15.91
CA PHE A 80 -11.70 11.08 -16.24
C PHE A 80 -13.19 10.78 -16.08
N GLY A 81 -13.97 11.66 -15.47
CA GLY A 81 -15.42 11.55 -15.34
C GLY A 81 -15.90 10.57 -14.27
N SER A 82 -15.06 9.68 -13.74
CA SER A 82 -15.43 8.69 -12.72
C SER A 82 -14.26 8.38 -11.78
N ILE A 83 -14.59 7.75 -10.64
CA ILE A 83 -13.63 7.13 -9.74
C ILE A 83 -14.14 5.72 -9.46
N ASP A 84 -13.39 4.70 -9.90
CA ASP A 84 -13.76 3.29 -9.79
C ASP A 84 -12.94 2.56 -8.74
N GLY A 85 -11.77 3.10 -8.39
CA GLY A 85 -10.90 2.49 -7.38
C GLY A 85 -9.95 3.47 -6.72
N LEU A 86 -9.43 3.04 -5.56
CA LEU A 86 -8.45 3.77 -4.77
C LEU A 86 -7.41 2.79 -4.23
N ILE A 87 -6.12 3.14 -4.34
CA ILE A 87 -5.04 2.53 -3.57
C ILE A 87 -4.47 3.60 -2.64
N ASN A 88 -4.76 3.49 -1.34
CA ASN A 88 -4.13 4.30 -0.31
C ASN A 88 -2.79 3.68 0.06
N ASN A 89 -1.73 4.14 -0.60
CA ASN A 89 -0.37 3.65 -0.40
C ASN A 89 0.56 4.69 0.25
N ALA A 90 0.25 5.97 0.18
CA ALA A 90 1.06 7.01 0.82
C ALA A 90 1.24 6.71 2.31
N GLY A 91 2.46 6.92 2.81
CA GLY A 91 2.80 6.74 4.21
C GLY A 91 4.20 7.25 4.52
N ILE A 92 4.46 7.45 5.79
CA ILE A 92 5.75 7.86 6.35
C ILE A 92 6.29 6.66 7.14
N ASN A 93 7.46 6.15 6.74
CA ASN A 93 8.21 5.25 7.60
C ASN A 93 8.77 6.07 8.79
N TYR A 94 8.57 5.57 10.01
CA TYR A 94 9.01 6.25 11.22
C TYR A 94 9.64 5.27 12.19
N VAL A 95 10.86 5.53 12.61
CA VAL A 95 11.58 4.74 13.61
C VAL A 95 12.27 5.68 14.60
N LYS A 96 11.89 5.58 15.89
CA LYS A 96 12.50 6.35 16.98
C LYS A 96 12.26 5.62 18.32
N PRO A 97 13.22 5.61 19.27
CA PRO A 97 13.00 5.02 20.59
C PRO A 97 11.73 5.58 21.26
N PHE A 98 10.94 4.70 21.87
CA PHE A 98 9.60 5.05 22.39
C PHE A 98 9.61 6.26 23.33
N LEU A 99 10.61 6.35 24.22
CA LEU A 99 10.75 7.46 25.16
C LEU A 99 11.18 8.79 24.54
N GLU A 100 11.58 8.78 23.26
CA GLU A 100 12.08 9.96 22.53
C GLU A 100 11.09 10.45 21.48
N ILE A 101 9.93 9.81 21.34
CA ILE A 101 8.92 10.19 20.34
C ILE A 101 8.38 11.57 20.67
N ASP A 102 8.58 12.53 19.77
CA ASP A 102 7.98 13.86 19.87
C ASP A 102 6.49 13.80 19.51
N PRO A 103 5.59 14.45 20.30
CA PRO A 103 4.15 14.49 19.99
C PRO A 103 3.81 15.05 18.60
N ARG A 104 4.63 15.94 18.04
CA ARG A 104 4.41 16.49 16.69
C ARG A 104 4.76 15.46 15.62
N GLU A 105 5.84 14.68 15.83
CA GLU A 105 6.21 13.59 14.93
C GLU A 105 5.14 12.48 14.94
N TRP A 106 4.65 12.14 16.15
CA TRP A 106 3.50 11.24 16.31
C TRP A 106 2.30 11.71 15.49
N GLN A 107 1.87 12.97 15.70
CA GLN A 107 0.71 13.53 15.01
C GLN A 107 0.91 13.55 13.50
N ARG A 108 2.12 13.91 13.02
CA ARG A 108 2.43 13.93 11.59
C ARG A 108 2.28 12.56 10.94
N VAL A 109 2.71 11.48 11.61
CA VAL A 109 2.54 10.11 11.08
C VAL A 109 1.06 9.78 11.02
N LEU A 110 0.29 10.06 12.06
CA LEU A 110 -1.17 9.83 12.06
C LEU A 110 -1.89 10.66 10.99
N ASP A 111 -1.51 11.91 10.78
CA ASP A 111 -2.16 12.77 9.79
C ASP A 111 -1.98 12.25 8.37
N VAL A 112 -0.79 11.73 8.02
CA VAL A 112 -0.51 11.20 6.70
C VAL A 112 -1.05 9.78 6.54
N ASP A 113 -0.68 8.86 7.44
CA ASP A 113 -0.86 7.42 7.26
C ASP A 113 -2.26 6.94 7.65
N LEU A 114 -2.96 7.67 8.54
CA LEU A 114 -4.29 7.30 9.02
C LEU A 114 -5.37 8.30 8.60
N ASN A 115 -5.26 9.57 9.03
CA ASN A 115 -6.30 10.57 8.82
C ASN A 115 -6.49 10.87 7.32
N GLY A 116 -5.39 11.03 6.58
CA GLY A 116 -5.42 11.22 5.12
C GLY A 116 -6.01 10.02 4.38
N ALA A 117 -5.61 8.80 4.75
CA ALA A 117 -6.15 7.57 4.17
C ALA A 117 -7.67 7.43 4.44
N PHE A 118 -8.11 7.69 5.68
CA PHE A 118 -9.54 7.72 6.02
C PHE A 118 -10.29 8.76 5.19
N ARG A 119 -9.80 10.01 5.16
CA ARG A 119 -10.45 11.10 4.44
C ARG A 119 -10.61 10.79 2.95
N LEU A 120 -9.55 10.33 2.29
CA LEU A 120 -9.60 10.02 0.87
C LEU A 120 -10.49 8.81 0.58
N THR A 121 -10.49 7.80 1.46
CA THR A 121 -11.44 6.68 1.41
C THR A 121 -12.88 7.18 1.41
N GLN A 122 -13.22 8.08 2.35
CA GLN A 122 -14.57 8.65 2.46
C GLN A 122 -14.96 9.45 1.21
N LEU A 123 -14.05 10.28 0.69
CA LEU A 123 -14.29 11.07 -0.51
C LEU A 123 -14.52 10.20 -1.74
N CYS A 124 -13.68 9.19 -1.97
CA CYS A 124 -13.83 8.24 -3.08
C CYS A 124 -15.14 7.44 -2.95
N ALA A 125 -15.41 6.89 -1.77
CA ALA A 125 -16.63 6.12 -1.52
C ALA A 125 -17.91 6.95 -1.77
N ARG A 126 -17.92 8.23 -1.40
CA ARG A 126 -19.03 9.14 -1.73
C ARG A 126 -19.24 9.30 -3.23
N GLN A 127 -18.16 9.38 -4.02
CA GLN A 127 -18.27 9.48 -5.47
C GLN A 127 -18.76 8.17 -6.09
N MET A 128 -18.21 7.03 -5.66
CA MET A 128 -18.65 5.70 -6.10
C MET A 128 -20.14 5.46 -5.78
N HIS A 129 -20.58 5.83 -4.57
CA HIS A 129 -22.00 5.73 -4.18
C HIS A 129 -22.88 6.62 -5.05
N ARG A 130 -22.53 7.90 -5.27
CA ARG A 130 -23.28 8.82 -6.13
C ARG A 130 -23.39 8.32 -7.58
N ALA A 131 -22.32 7.70 -8.09
CA ALA A 131 -22.28 7.15 -9.44
C ALA A 131 -23.10 5.85 -9.58
N GLY A 132 -23.41 5.15 -8.48
CA GLY A 132 -24.28 3.97 -8.44
C GLY A 132 -23.71 2.70 -9.06
N HIS A 133 -22.41 2.67 -9.38
CA HIS A 133 -21.77 1.50 -10.03
C HIS A 133 -20.83 0.70 -9.12
N GLY A 134 -20.78 1.03 -7.82
CA GLY A 134 -19.86 0.41 -6.88
C GLY A 134 -18.41 0.85 -7.08
N GLY A 135 -17.46 0.07 -6.54
CA GLY A 135 -16.04 0.36 -6.64
C GLY A 135 -15.18 -0.55 -5.77
N SER A 136 -13.86 -0.32 -5.78
CA SER A 136 -12.93 -1.09 -4.93
C SER A 136 -11.84 -0.20 -4.34
N ILE A 137 -11.63 -0.32 -3.04
CA ILE A 137 -10.64 0.43 -2.27
C ILE A 137 -9.65 -0.55 -1.66
N VAL A 138 -8.36 -0.31 -1.87
CA VAL A 138 -7.25 -1.09 -1.30
C VAL A 138 -6.44 -0.18 -0.39
N GLN A 139 -6.35 -0.57 0.87
CA GLN A 139 -5.52 0.11 1.87
C GLN A 139 -4.18 -0.62 1.98
N ILE A 140 -3.07 0.07 1.81
CA ILE A 140 -1.76 -0.50 2.06
C ILE A 140 -1.40 -0.31 3.53
N ALA A 141 -1.51 -1.43 4.26
CA ALA A 141 -1.09 -1.50 5.65
C ALA A 141 0.36 -2.05 5.76
N SER A 142 0.62 -2.97 6.66
CA SER A 142 1.95 -3.56 6.89
C SER A 142 1.81 -4.84 7.71
N VAL A 143 2.83 -5.71 7.69
CA VAL A 143 3.00 -6.77 8.69
C VAL A 143 3.02 -6.24 10.11
N HIS A 144 3.30 -4.96 10.32
CA HIS A 144 3.21 -4.26 11.60
C HIS A 144 1.80 -4.22 12.19
N THR A 145 0.78 -4.59 11.44
CA THR A 145 -0.58 -4.81 11.98
C THR A 145 -0.73 -6.13 12.72
N HIS A 146 0.26 -7.00 12.66
CA HIS A 146 0.31 -8.30 13.33
C HIS A 146 1.38 -8.35 14.42
N ALA A 147 2.59 -7.84 14.12
CA ALA A 147 3.73 -7.80 15.03
C ALA A 147 4.49 -6.48 14.82
N SER A 148 5.27 -6.06 15.81
CA SER A 148 5.95 -4.77 15.81
C SER A 148 7.47 -4.90 15.75
N LEU A 149 8.12 -3.81 15.34
CA LEU A 149 9.55 -3.58 15.53
C LEU A 149 9.75 -2.45 16.55
N ALA A 150 10.86 -2.52 17.28
CA ALA A 150 11.23 -1.45 18.21
C ALA A 150 11.32 -0.11 17.48
N GLY A 151 10.75 0.93 18.08
CA GLY A 151 10.76 2.29 17.53
C GLY A 151 9.63 2.63 16.57
N ALA A 152 8.76 1.70 16.21
CA ALA A 152 7.73 1.90 15.19
C ALA A 152 6.36 2.36 15.73
N ALA A 153 6.24 2.75 16.99
CA ALA A 153 4.94 2.98 17.64
C ALA A 153 3.97 3.90 16.89
N PRO A 154 4.34 5.08 16.35
CA PRO A 154 3.42 5.91 15.58
C PRO A 154 2.95 5.23 14.29
N TYR A 155 3.87 4.57 13.59
CA TYR A 155 3.58 3.84 12.37
C TYR A 155 2.62 2.68 12.62
N ASP A 156 2.90 1.87 13.65
CA ASP A 156 2.05 0.73 14.05
C ASP A 156 0.65 1.17 14.42
N ALA A 157 0.53 2.26 15.20
CA ALA A 157 -0.75 2.84 15.56
C ALA A 157 -1.55 3.26 14.31
N ALA A 158 -0.88 3.93 13.36
CA ALA A 158 -1.52 4.36 12.13
C ALA A 158 -1.98 3.15 11.28
N LYS A 159 -1.10 2.16 11.07
CA LYS A 159 -1.43 0.99 10.23
C LYS A 159 -2.49 0.08 10.87
N CYS A 160 -2.48 -0.10 12.19
CA CYS A 160 -3.57 -0.76 12.91
C CYS A 160 -4.88 0.02 12.80
N GLY A 161 -4.83 1.36 12.90
CA GLY A 161 -5.99 2.23 12.70
C GLY A 161 -6.58 2.10 11.30
N VAL A 162 -5.73 2.01 10.26
CA VAL A 162 -6.14 1.76 8.87
C VAL A 162 -6.92 0.45 8.77
N VAL A 163 -6.44 -0.64 9.38
CA VAL A 163 -7.17 -1.93 9.40
C VAL A 163 -8.51 -1.77 10.11
N GLY A 164 -8.54 -1.07 11.25
CA GLY A 164 -9.75 -0.88 12.04
C GLY A 164 -10.87 -0.17 11.27
N PHE A 165 -10.60 1.03 10.75
CA PHE A 165 -11.63 1.77 10.01
C PHE A 165 -12.01 1.11 8.68
N SER A 166 -11.08 0.41 8.04
CA SER A 166 -11.35 -0.26 6.77
C SER A 166 -12.34 -1.40 6.90
N LYS A 167 -12.28 -2.16 8.00
CA LYS A 167 -13.28 -3.20 8.30
C LYS A 167 -14.68 -2.61 8.51
N ALA A 168 -14.78 -1.51 9.26
CA ALA A 168 -16.05 -0.79 9.43
C ALA A 168 -16.58 -0.28 8.09
N ALA A 169 -15.74 0.38 7.29
CA ALA A 169 -16.09 0.86 5.96
C ALA A 169 -16.52 -0.28 5.02
N ALA A 170 -15.86 -1.44 5.08
CA ALA A 170 -16.23 -2.60 4.26
C ALA A 170 -17.65 -3.09 4.58
N VAL A 171 -18.02 -3.15 5.85
CA VAL A 171 -19.37 -3.55 6.29
C VAL A 171 -20.44 -2.56 5.80
N GLU A 172 -20.20 -1.26 6.02
CA GLU A 172 -21.17 -0.22 5.67
C GLU A 172 -21.33 -0.04 4.15
N LEU A 173 -20.21 -0.11 3.41
CA LEU A 173 -20.18 0.21 1.98
C LEU A 173 -20.56 -0.98 1.08
N ALA A 174 -20.58 -2.20 1.60
CA ALA A 174 -20.96 -3.40 0.84
C ALA A 174 -22.35 -3.30 0.20
N ALA A 175 -23.32 -2.68 0.90
CA ALA A 175 -24.66 -2.45 0.37
C ALA A 175 -24.70 -1.58 -0.90
N TYR A 176 -23.65 -0.81 -1.15
CA TYR A 176 -23.50 0.05 -2.33
C TYR A 176 -22.59 -0.58 -3.41
N GLY A 177 -22.22 -1.85 -3.24
CA GLY A 177 -21.30 -2.52 -4.17
C GLY A 177 -19.86 -2.03 -4.08
N ILE A 178 -19.49 -1.34 -3.00
CA ILE A 178 -18.14 -0.83 -2.79
C ILE A 178 -17.39 -1.80 -1.85
N ARG A 179 -16.28 -2.34 -2.32
CA ARG A 179 -15.42 -3.24 -1.55
C ARG A 179 -14.25 -2.45 -0.95
N VAL A 180 -13.90 -2.75 0.30
CA VAL A 180 -12.73 -2.18 0.98
C VAL A 180 -11.90 -3.31 1.54
N ASN A 181 -10.68 -3.47 1.05
CA ASN A 181 -9.75 -4.50 1.49
C ASN A 181 -8.42 -3.90 1.91
N ILE A 182 -7.68 -4.65 2.72
CA ILE A 182 -6.39 -4.27 3.23
C ILE A 182 -5.34 -5.23 2.66
N LEU A 183 -4.23 -4.70 2.17
CA LEU A 183 -3.04 -5.45 1.82
C LEU A 183 -1.93 -5.07 2.78
N SER A 184 -1.38 -6.05 3.48
CA SER A 184 -0.30 -5.89 4.46
C SER A 184 0.99 -6.53 3.91
N PRO A 185 1.84 -5.75 3.21
CA PRO A 185 3.11 -6.27 2.71
C PRO A 185 4.10 -6.51 3.85
N GLY A 186 4.96 -7.51 3.65
CA GLY A 186 6.20 -7.67 4.40
C GLY A 186 7.32 -6.77 3.87
N LEU A 187 8.57 -7.20 4.06
CA LEU A 187 9.73 -6.44 3.62
C LEU A 187 9.86 -6.49 2.08
N CYS A 188 9.82 -5.30 1.46
CA CYS A 188 9.84 -5.14 0.01
C CYS A 188 11.15 -4.49 -0.47
N GLU A 189 11.55 -4.83 -1.70
CA GLU A 189 12.68 -4.21 -2.42
C GLU A 189 12.35 -2.78 -2.86
N THR A 190 12.44 -1.82 -1.93
CA THR A 190 12.13 -0.41 -2.14
C THR A 190 13.26 0.48 -1.63
N GLU A 191 13.11 1.80 -1.72
CA GLU A 191 14.07 2.75 -1.12
C GLU A 191 14.25 2.50 0.39
N ILE A 192 13.19 2.11 1.11
CA ILE A 192 13.27 1.76 2.55
C ILE A 192 14.26 0.62 2.78
N TRP A 193 14.30 -0.38 1.89
CA TRP A 193 15.26 -1.46 1.96
C TRP A 193 16.69 -0.93 1.79
N LYS A 194 16.92 -0.03 0.85
CA LYS A 194 18.25 0.59 0.64
C LYS A 194 18.72 1.35 1.89
N ASP A 195 17.81 2.06 2.56
CA ASP A 195 18.12 2.78 3.81
C ASP A 195 18.47 1.80 4.94
N ILE A 196 17.77 0.66 5.04
CA ILE A 196 18.07 -0.41 6.01
C ILE A 196 19.48 -0.99 5.74
N VAL A 197 19.78 -1.30 4.48
CA VAL A 197 21.09 -1.81 4.08
C VAL A 197 22.20 -0.80 4.35
N ALA A 198 21.97 0.47 4.03
CA ALA A 198 22.96 1.54 4.25
C ALA A 198 23.29 1.76 5.74
N ALA A 199 22.35 1.43 6.64
CA ALA A 199 22.54 1.52 8.09
C ALA A 199 23.19 0.25 8.70
N ALA A 200 23.29 -0.84 7.94
CA ALA A 200 23.83 -2.12 8.42
C ALA A 200 25.38 -2.19 8.29
N PRO A 201 26.06 -3.01 9.11
CA PRO A 201 27.51 -3.22 8.99
C PRO A 201 27.94 -3.77 7.63
N SER A 202 27.13 -4.62 7.01
CA SER A 202 27.29 -5.11 5.65
C SER A 202 25.96 -5.50 5.02
N GLU A 203 25.85 -5.36 3.70
CA GLU A 203 24.66 -5.77 2.94
C GLU A 203 24.38 -7.27 3.11
N LYS A 204 25.42 -8.10 3.06
CA LYS A 204 25.29 -9.55 3.19
C LYS A 204 24.70 -9.94 4.55
N GLU A 205 25.24 -9.42 5.64
CA GLU A 205 24.76 -9.73 7.00
C GLU A 205 23.32 -9.24 7.20
N CYS A 206 23.01 -8.05 6.69
CA CYS A 206 21.65 -7.51 6.71
C CYS A 206 20.68 -8.43 5.97
N LEU A 207 21.03 -8.83 4.75
CA LEU A 207 20.20 -9.70 3.93
C LEU A 207 20.03 -11.09 4.56
N ASP A 208 21.09 -11.68 5.08
CA ASP A 208 21.06 -12.98 5.74
C ASP A 208 20.16 -12.94 6.99
N TYR A 209 20.27 -11.87 7.81
CA TYR A 209 19.39 -11.65 8.97
C TYR A 209 17.91 -11.62 8.57
N TRP A 210 17.57 -10.81 7.59
CA TRP A 210 16.16 -10.68 7.17
C TRP A 210 15.66 -11.97 6.52
N LYS A 211 16.46 -12.64 5.69
CA LYS A 211 16.08 -13.92 5.10
C LYS A 211 15.81 -15.01 6.14
N ALA A 212 16.59 -15.05 7.24
CA ALA A 212 16.36 -15.99 8.32
C ALA A 212 14.99 -15.80 9.02
N ASN A 213 14.45 -14.58 8.94
CA ASN A 213 13.15 -14.22 9.54
C ASN A 213 11.98 -14.19 8.53
N ILE A 214 12.23 -14.51 7.27
CA ILE A 214 11.22 -14.60 6.21
C ILE A 214 11.21 -16.05 5.69
N PRO A 215 10.16 -16.86 5.95
CA PRO A 215 10.10 -18.25 5.48
C PRO A 215 10.35 -18.44 4.00
N GLY A 216 9.92 -17.49 3.16
CA GLY A 216 10.19 -17.47 1.72
C GLY A 216 11.63 -17.12 1.34
N GLN A 217 12.50 -16.80 2.29
CA GLN A 217 13.94 -16.53 2.18
C GLN A 217 14.35 -15.50 1.11
N ARG A 218 13.48 -14.54 0.84
CA ARG A 218 13.73 -13.42 -0.06
C ARG A 218 12.89 -12.21 0.31
N LEU A 219 13.21 -11.09 -0.26
CA LEU A 219 12.36 -9.91 -0.23
C LEU A 219 11.21 -10.05 -1.23
N ILE A 220 10.19 -9.23 -1.03
CA ILE A 220 9.05 -9.13 -1.92
C ILE A 220 9.37 -8.07 -2.97
N THR A 221 9.13 -8.38 -4.23
CA THR A 221 9.28 -7.37 -5.28
C THR A 221 8.08 -6.42 -5.30
N PRO A 222 8.27 -5.13 -5.62
CA PRO A 222 7.17 -4.18 -5.77
C PRO A 222 6.08 -4.65 -6.74
N LEU A 223 6.44 -5.38 -7.78
CA LEU A 223 5.51 -5.94 -8.76
C LEU A 223 4.57 -6.99 -8.15
N GLU A 224 5.05 -7.82 -7.21
CA GLU A 224 4.19 -8.81 -6.53
C GLU A 224 3.09 -8.11 -5.73
N VAL A 225 3.44 -7.03 -5.01
CA VAL A 225 2.46 -6.22 -4.28
C VAL A 225 1.47 -5.54 -5.24
N ALA A 226 1.97 -5.00 -6.35
CA ALA A 226 1.13 -4.36 -7.37
C ALA A 226 0.11 -5.34 -7.98
N LYS A 227 0.51 -6.59 -8.27
CA LYS A 227 -0.40 -7.63 -8.76
C LYS A 227 -1.49 -7.99 -7.74
N CYS A 228 -1.17 -8.02 -6.45
CA CYS A 228 -2.18 -8.19 -5.40
C CYS A 228 -3.19 -7.02 -5.39
N CYS A 229 -2.72 -5.77 -5.57
CA CYS A 229 -3.60 -4.62 -5.69
C CYS A 229 -4.52 -4.73 -6.90
N VAL A 230 -3.99 -5.09 -8.08
CA VAL A 230 -4.79 -5.30 -9.29
C VAL A 230 -5.85 -6.38 -9.07
N PHE A 231 -5.51 -7.51 -8.44
CA PHE A 231 -6.49 -8.54 -8.09
C PHE A 231 -7.60 -7.97 -7.21
N LEU A 232 -7.26 -7.26 -6.13
CA LEU A 232 -8.24 -6.68 -5.20
C LEU A 232 -9.11 -5.58 -5.84
N LEU A 233 -8.59 -4.84 -6.81
CA LEU A 233 -9.34 -3.84 -7.58
C LEU A 233 -10.24 -4.45 -8.64
N SER A 234 -9.93 -5.64 -9.11
CA SER A 234 -10.63 -6.30 -10.20
C SER A 234 -11.89 -7.05 -9.76
N ASN A 235 -12.66 -7.54 -10.72
CA ASN A 235 -13.82 -8.40 -10.47
C ASN A 235 -13.41 -9.82 -10.02
N ASP A 236 -12.15 -10.22 -10.17
CA ASP A 236 -11.65 -11.52 -9.69
C ASP A 236 -11.75 -11.66 -8.16
N SER A 237 -11.87 -10.54 -7.45
CA SER A 237 -12.07 -10.48 -6.00
C SER A 237 -13.46 -9.97 -5.59
N SER A 238 -14.47 -10.15 -6.43
CA SER A 238 -15.82 -9.59 -6.23
C SER A 238 -16.51 -10.01 -4.92
N CYS A 239 -16.16 -11.16 -4.37
CA CYS A 239 -16.69 -11.64 -3.08
C CYS A 239 -15.80 -11.28 -1.87
N ILE A 240 -14.70 -10.53 -2.06
CA ILE A 240 -13.76 -10.20 -1.00
C ILE A 240 -13.95 -8.74 -0.59
N THR A 241 -14.38 -8.51 0.65
CA THR A 241 -14.42 -7.19 1.31
C THR A 241 -14.14 -7.34 2.80
N GLY A 242 -13.46 -6.37 3.42
CA GLY A 242 -13.05 -6.38 4.83
C GLY A 242 -11.86 -7.28 5.15
N ALA A 243 -11.26 -7.93 4.15
CA ALA A 243 -10.11 -8.81 4.36
C ALA A 243 -8.81 -8.01 4.57
N ASN A 244 -7.97 -8.47 5.52
CA ASN A 244 -6.57 -8.08 5.62
C ASN A 244 -5.70 -9.22 5.09
N ILE A 245 -5.10 -9.01 3.93
CA ILE A 245 -4.29 -10.00 3.23
C ILE A 245 -2.81 -9.70 3.47
N PHE A 246 -2.09 -10.63 4.07
CA PHE A 246 -0.65 -10.53 4.27
C PHE A 246 0.08 -11.03 3.01
N ALA A 247 0.82 -10.12 2.37
CA ALA A 247 1.71 -10.42 1.26
C ALA A 247 3.15 -10.37 1.80
N ASP A 248 3.58 -11.41 2.53
CA ASP A 248 4.74 -11.36 3.41
C ASP A 248 5.64 -12.59 3.36
N LEU A 249 5.40 -13.49 2.42
CA LEU A 249 6.17 -14.75 2.27
C LEU A 249 6.17 -15.62 3.55
N GLY A 250 5.11 -15.52 4.35
CA GLY A 250 4.93 -16.28 5.57
C GLY A 250 5.57 -15.65 6.81
N MET A 251 6.07 -14.41 6.74
CA MET A 251 6.74 -13.72 7.84
C MET A 251 5.86 -13.65 9.09
N THR A 252 4.59 -13.25 8.96
CA THR A 252 3.64 -13.18 10.09
C THR A 252 3.15 -14.54 10.59
N SER A 253 3.37 -15.60 9.82
CA SER A 253 3.04 -16.99 10.23
C SER A 253 4.18 -17.68 10.96
N LEU A 254 5.37 -17.07 10.98
CA LEU A 254 6.55 -17.61 11.66
C LEU A 254 6.48 -17.30 13.15
N LEU A 255 6.39 -18.32 13.99
CA LEU A 255 6.45 -18.15 15.44
C LEU A 255 7.89 -17.85 15.90
N ILE A 256 8.84 -18.68 15.44
CA ILE A 256 10.26 -18.52 15.72
C ILE A 256 11.08 -19.28 14.66
N SER A 257 12.19 -18.68 14.21
CA SER A 257 13.15 -19.40 13.38
C SER A 257 13.77 -20.55 14.17
N ARG A 258 13.86 -21.73 13.55
CA ARG A 258 14.52 -22.90 14.14
C ARG A 258 16.01 -22.95 13.85
N GLU A 259 16.53 -22.01 13.07
CA GLU A 259 17.99 -21.93 12.86
C GLU A 259 18.71 -21.53 14.16
N PRO A 260 19.84 -22.19 14.47
CA PRO A 260 20.57 -23.21 13.71
C PRO A 260 20.11 -24.67 13.92
N TYR A 261 19.03 -24.92 14.61
CA TYR A 261 18.61 -26.27 15.03
C TYR A 261 17.83 -27.05 13.96
N ALA A 262 17.40 -26.42 12.89
CA ALA A 262 16.52 -27.01 11.87
C ALA A 262 17.25 -27.74 10.74
N SER A 263 18.57 -27.65 10.66
CA SER A 263 19.29 -28.04 9.44
C SER A 263 19.45 -29.54 9.18
N LYS A 264 18.93 -30.42 10.05
CA LYS A 264 19.24 -31.86 9.90
C LYS A 264 18.04 -32.79 9.62
N ASN A 265 16.79 -32.38 9.77
CA ASN A 265 15.70 -33.36 9.78
C ASN A 265 14.41 -33.01 9.03
N ILE A 266 14.30 -31.90 8.30
CA ILE A 266 13.04 -31.56 7.59
C ILE A 266 13.16 -31.74 6.07
N ASN A 267 14.37 -31.74 5.51
CA ASN A 267 14.60 -31.95 4.08
C ASN A 267 15.10 -33.34 3.70
N ALA A 268 15.06 -34.28 4.59
CA ALA A 268 15.35 -35.69 4.31
C ALA A 268 14.03 -36.46 4.14
N SER A 269 13.13 -36.00 3.30
CA SER A 269 12.21 -36.91 2.62
C SER A 269 12.89 -37.27 1.30
N GLU A 270 13.69 -38.31 1.35
CA GLU A 270 13.92 -39.16 0.20
C GLU A 270 12.56 -39.52 -0.41
N ALA A 271 12.32 -39.06 -1.62
CA ALA A 271 11.36 -39.68 -2.52
C ALA A 271 12.07 -39.93 -3.84
#